data_7995f3e36653ac2df1ae5fea01d054fe
#
_entry.id   7995f3e36653ac2df1ae5fea01d054fe
#
_cell.length_a   1.000
_cell.length_b   1.000
_cell.length_c   1.000
_cell.angle_alpha   90.00
_cell.angle_beta   90.00
_cell.angle_gamma   90.00
#
_symmetry.space_group_name_H-M   'P 1'
#
loop_
_entity.id
_entity.type
_entity.pdbx_description
1 polymer ?
#
loop_
_entity_poly.entity_id
_entity_poly.type
_entity_poly.pdbx_seq_one_letter_code
_entity_poly.pdbx_strand_id
1 'polypeptide(L)'
;MRILVDILHPKSVHFFRPLIARWQQRGDVVQILTRDKDITHQLLEQFGMPFVCLSRQQEAWRMAFELLQRWARLTGWVRRFRPDLTMAIGAVTALPSRMLGVPHLAFTDTEADVLSNRLGMPFADRILTPTWFTKDFGPRHFRYRGFHEWSYLHPAEFTPDPVLVRAAGIDPEEPYAVLRFVRWSAAHDHGEAGLNPADAITLVQELSRRMRVYLSSEVPPPPELQPFVVQVRVDRMHHVLAFARLLAGESPTMGTEAALLGVPSVVASTWAGRCGNMQVLEHQFGLMKVCERSQDAVRAALDLADHPPSQEQTTAQRAALIRELEYIPDVVEHHMQALVGERHD
;
A
#
# COMPACT_ATOMS: atom_id res chain seq x y z
N MET A 1 10.07 12.08 22.12
CA MET A 1 9.27 10.87 22.44
C MET A 1 9.98 9.61 21.99
N ARG A 2 9.56 8.46 22.51
CA ARG A 2 10.02 7.13 22.11
C ARG A 2 8.86 6.44 21.37
N ILE A 3 9.02 6.23 20.09
CA ILE A 3 7.95 5.71 19.21
C ILE A 3 8.35 4.33 18.70
N LEU A 4 7.47 3.36 18.86
CA LEU A 4 7.66 2.02 18.30
C LEU A 4 6.72 1.82 17.14
N VAL A 5 7.27 1.55 15.96
CA VAL A 5 6.52 1.31 14.72
C VAL A 5 6.66 -0.15 14.33
N ASP A 6 5.54 -0.85 14.17
CA ASP A 6 5.54 -2.24 13.71
C ASP A 6 5.16 -2.34 12.22
N ILE A 7 6.12 -2.76 11.41
CA ILE A 7 6.01 -2.84 9.95
C ILE A 7 5.83 -4.30 9.52
N LEU A 8 4.64 -4.63 9.03
CA LEU A 8 4.22 -5.99 8.68
C LEU A 8 4.17 -6.25 7.18
N HIS A 9 4.22 -5.19 6.36
CA HIS A 9 4.02 -5.27 4.91
C HIS A 9 4.77 -4.13 4.19
N PRO A 10 5.22 -4.31 2.92
CA PRO A 10 5.89 -3.25 2.15
C PRO A 10 5.15 -1.90 2.13
N LYS A 11 3.82 -1.89 2.00
CA LYS A 11 3.00 -0.69 2.06
C LYS A 11 3.24 0.12 3.35
N SER A 12 3.43 -0.56 4.48
CA SER A 12 3.70 0.10 5.77
C SER A 12 5.05 0.83 5.79
N VAL A 13 6.06 0.34 5.04
CA VAL A 13 7.34 1.03 4.91
C VAL A 13 7.14 2.40 4.27
N HIS A 14 6.45 2.44 3.14
CA HIS A 14 6.16 3.69 2.44
C HIS A 14 5.33 4.63 3.30
N PHE A 15 4.27 4.12 3.93
CA PHE A 15 3.36 4.91 4.78
C PHE A 15 4.09 5.59 5.94
N PHE A 16 4.92 4.86 6.67
CA PHE A 16 5.61 5.39 7.85
C PHE A 16 6.89 6.15 7.52
N ARG A 17 7.48 6.01 6.34
CA ARG A 17 8.74 6.65 5.97
C ARG A 17 8.73 8.17 6.19
N PRO A 18 7.80 8.97 5.66
CA PRO A 18 7.78 10.41 5.88
C PRO A 18 7.53 10.79 7.35
N LEU A 19 6.70 10.03 8.04
CA LEU A 19 6.43 10.20 9.46
C LEU A 19 7.70 9.96 10.30
N ILE A 20 8.40 8.85 10.06
CA ILE A 20 9.64 8.51 10.76
C ILE A 20 10.71 9.58 10.52
N ALA A 21 10.87 10.05 9.28
CA ALA A 21 11.79 11.12 8.96
C ALA A 21 11.48 12.40 9.74
N ARG A 22 10.20 12.79 9.80
CA ARG A 22 9.73 13.95 10.57
C ARG A 22 10.00 13.80 12.07
N TRP A 23 9.71 12.64 12.66
CA TRP A 23 9.94 12.38 14.09
C TRP A 23 11.43 12.42 14.43
N GLN A 24 12.29 11.79 13.61
CA GLN A 24 13.73 11.81 13.80
C GLN A 24 14.31 13.25 13.70
N GLN A 25 13.83 14.06 12.75
CA GLN A 25 14.22 15.47 12.64
C GLN A 25 13.84 16.28 13.88
N ARG A 26 12.73 15.95 14.53
CA ARG A 26 12.29 16.57 15.80
C ARG A 26 13.07 16.07 17.02
N GLY A 27 13.91 15.05 16.87
CA GLY A 27 14.69 14.45 17.95
C GLY A 27 13.99 13.29 18.67
N ASP A 28 12.90 12.76 18.12
CA ASP A 28 12.24 11.58 18.66
C ASP A 28 13.07 10.31 18.39
N VAL A 29 12.99 9.34 19.27
CA VAL A 29 13.65 8.04 19.13
C VAL A 29 12.67 7.03 18.56
N VAL A 30 12.91 6.60 17.34
CA VAL A 30 12.03 5.65 16.64
C VAL A 30 12.66 4.27 16.59
N GLN A 31 11.93 3.25 17.04
CA GLN A 31 12.29 1.84 16.89
C GLN A 31 11.35 1.18 15.88
N ILE A 32 11.92 0.65 14.81
CA ILE A 32 11.17 -0.13 13.83
C ILE A 32 11.30 -1.62 14.16
N LEU A 33 10.16 -2.28 14.28
CA LEU A 33 10.06 -3.74 14.36
C LEU A 33 9.42 -4.24 13.07
N THR A 34 9.84 -5.43 12.62
CA THR A 34 9.34 -5.94 11.33
C THR A 34 8.94 -7.41 11.38
N ARG A 35 8.21 -7.79 10.35
CA ARG A 35 8.01 -9.15 9.88
C ARG A 35 8.73 -9.30 8.55
N ASP A 36 9.55 -10.33 8.39
CA ASP A 36 10.17 -10.66 7.11
C ASP A 36 9.08 -11.19 6.16
N LYS A 37 8.63 -10.30 5.29
CA LYS A 37 7.57 -10.56 4.31
C LYS A 37 7.87 -9.79 3.03
N ASP A 38 7.79 -10.49 1.90
CA ASP A 38 7.95 -9.92 0.55
C ASP A 38 9.23 -9.05 0.47
N ILE A 39 9.13 -7.86 -0.08
CA ILE A 39 10.23 -6.91 -0.23
C ILE A 39 10.41 -5.95 0.97
N THR A 40 9.77 -6.19 2.12
CA THR A 40 9.76 -5.26 3.27
C THR A 40 11.16 -4.91 3.75
N HIS A 41 12.04 -5.91 3.96
CA HIS A 41 13.40 -5.68 4.42
C HIS A 41 14.24 -4.95 3.36
N GLN A 42 14.11 -5.34 2.09
CA GLN A 42 14.79 -4.68 0.99
C GLN A 42 14.43 -3.19 0.89
N LEU A 43 13.15 -2.82 1.09
CA LEU A 43 12.72 -1.43 1.15
C LEU A 43 13.35 -0.68 2.31
N LEU A 44 13.30 -1.25 3.53
CA LEU A 44 13.89 -0.62 4.71
C LEU A 44 15.39 -0.37 4.55
N GLU A 45 16.12 -1.34 3.99
CA GLU A 45 17.56 -1.23 3.71
C GLU A 45 17.84 -0.15 2.66
N GLN A 46 17.06 -0.11 1.57
CA GLN A 46 17.25 0.89 0.50
C GLN A 46 16.93 2.31 0.98
N PHE A 47 16.00 2.47 1.91
CA PHE A 47 15.71 3.76 2.54
C PHE A 47 16.62 4.08 3.73
N GLY A 48 17.58 3.21 4.07
CA GLY A 48 18.49 3.42 5.20
C GLY A 48 17.78 3.44 6.56
N MET A 49 16.67 2.73 6.72
CA MET A 49 15.86 2.69 7.92
C MET A 49 16.24 1.48 8.77
N PRO A 50 16.94 1.65 9.91
CA PRO A 50 17.35 0.53 10.76
C PRO A 50 16.13 -0.14 11.41
N PHE A 51 16.11 -1.47 11.43
CA PHE A 51 14.99 -2.25 11.94
C PHE A 51 15.42 -3.50 12.70
N VAL A 52 14.49 -4.07 13.45
CA VAL A 52 14.65 -5.38 14.10
C VAL A 52 13.57 -6.33 13.59
N CYS A 53 13.99 -7.45 13.01
CA CYS A 53 13.09 -8.50 12.56
C CYS A 53 12.61 -9.36 13.74
N LEU A 54 11.30 -9.40 14.00
CA LEU A 54 10.72 -10.22 15.07
C LEU A 54 10.27 -11.59 14.60
N SER A 55 9.80 -11.70 13.36
CA SER A 55 9.30 -12.95 12.80
C SER A 55 9.44 -12.98 11.27
N ARG A 56 9.32 -14.18 10.71
CA ARG A 56 9.22 -14.41 9.26
C ARG A 56 7.84 -14.96 8.95
N GLN A 57 7.26 -14.51 7.84
CA GLN A 57 5.99 -15.06 7.36
C GLN A 57 6.06 -16.57 7.21
N GLN A 58 5.08 -17.24 7.78
CA GLN A 58 4.92 -18.69 7.72
C GLN A 58 3.70 -19.07 6.88
N GLU A 59 3.63 -20.34 6.51
CA GLU A 59 2.44 -20.92 5.89
C GLU A 59 1.23 -20.87 6.84
N ALA A 60 0.02 -20.88 6.27
CA ALA A 60 -1.21 -20.66 6.99
C ALA A 60 -1.38 -21.51 8.28
N TRP A 61 -0.98 -22.79 8.24
CA TRP A 61 -1.09 -23.69 9.39
C TRP A 61 -0.11 -23.38 10.54
N ARG A 62 0.98 -22.66 10.28
CA ARG A 62 1.95 -22.19 11.29
C ARG A 62 1.71 -20.76 11.74
N MET A 63 0.79 -20.06 11.13
CA MET A 63 0.55 -18.64 11.36
C MET A 63 0.17 -18.33 12.81
N ALA A 64 -0.63 -19.17 13.44
CA ALA A 64 -1.01 -18.99 14.86
C ALA A 64 0.22 -19.09 15.79
N PHE A 65 1.12 -20.04 15.53
CA PHE A 65 2.35 -20.19 16.30
C PHE A 65 3.32 -19.04 16.09
N GLU A 66 3.48 -18.58 14.84
CA GLU A 66 4.25 -17.37 14.52
C GLU A 66 3.70 -16.17 15.29
N LEU A 67 2.38 -15.98 15.31
CA LEU A 67 1.73 -14.86 16.01
C LEU A 67 2.04 -14.88 17.50
N LEU A 68 1.95 -16.04 18.15
CA LEU A 68 2.27 -16.18 19.58
C LEU A 68 3.75 -15.87 19.86
N GLN A 69 4.67 -16.40 19.07
CA GLN A 69 6.10 -16.09 19.19
C GLN A 69 6.36 -14.61 18.97
N ARG A 70 5.71 -14.01 17.96
CA ARG A 70 5.83 -12.60 17.68
C ARG A 70 5.35 -11.75 18.86
N TRP A 71 4.20 -12.07 19.45
CA TRP A 71 3.69 -11.37 20.62
C TRP A 71 4.65 -11.44 21.82
N ALA A 72 5.23 -12.60 22.09
CA ALA A 72 6.23 -12.75 23.16
C ALA A 72 7.44 -11.84 22.92
N ARG A 73 8.01 -11.85 21.71
CA ARG A 73 9.15 -11.01 21.34
C ARG A 73 8.79 -9.51 21.37
N LEU A 74 7.64 -9.15 20.86
CA LEU A 74 7.14 -7.78 20.84
C LEU A 74 6.94 -7.26 22.27
N THR A 75 6.34 -8.07 23.17
CA THR A 75 6.22 -7.75 24.59
C THR A 75 7.58 -7.49 25.23
N GLY A 76 8.59 -8.31 24.92
CA GLY A 76 9.97 -8.11 25.37
C GLY A 76 10.55 -6.77 24.88
N TRP A 77 10.32 -6.43 23.62
CA TRP A 77 10.78 -5.17 23.04
C TRP A 77 10.08 -3.96 23.63
N VAL A 78 8.75 -3.99 23.81
CA VAL A 78 8.00 -2.90 24.44
C VAL A 78 8.49 -2.64 25.87
N ARG A 79 8.75 -3.70 26.66
CA ARG A 79 9.32 -3.57 28.02
C ARG A 79 10.71 -2.97 28.02
N ARG A 80 11.58 -3.38 27.09
CA ARG A 80 12.97 -2.91 27.00
C ARG A 80 13.05 -1.50 26.44
N PHE A 81 12.33 -1.22 25.36
CA PHE A 81 12.37 0.08 24.68
C PHE A 81 11.58 1.14 25.44
N ARG A 82 10.54 0.76 26.20
CA ARG A 82 9.64 1.65 26.95
C ARG A 82 9.11 2.78 26.04
N PRO A 83 8.37 2.46 24.97
CA PRO A 83 7.83 3.48 24.10
C PRO A 83 6.72 4.28 24.78
N ASP A 84 6.62 5.57 24.42
CA ASP A 84 5.50 6.43 24.78
C ASP A 84 4.26 6.07 23.96
N LEU A 85 4.46 5.55 22.75
CA LEU A 85 3.41 5.19 21.80
C LEU A 85 3.87 4.04 20.89
N THR A 86 2.94 3.16 20.54
CA THR A 86 3.12 2.13 19.50
C THR A 86 2.20 2.37 18.31
N MET A 87 2.65 2.05 17.10
CA MET A 87 1.87 2.23 15.88
C MET A 87 2.01 1.04 14.93
N ALA A 88 0.96 0.71 14.19
CA ALA A 88 0.99 -0.28 13.11
C ALA A 88 -0.14 -0.10 12.09
N ILE A 89 0.10 -0.46 10.84
CA ILE A 89 -1.00 -0.80 9.92
C ILE A 89 -1.41 -2.25 10.25
N GLY A 90 -2.69 -2.44 10.59
CA GLY A 90 -3.17 -3.65 11.25
C GLY A 90 -3.10 -3.53 12.78
N ALA A 91 -3.47 -4.59 13.48
CA ALA A 91 -3.64 -4.51 14.93
C ALA A 91 -2.91 -5.62 15.71
N VAL A 92 -1.89 -6.24 15.11
CA VAL A 92 -1.11 -7.31 15.77
C VAL A 92 -0.41 -6.80 17.04
N THR A 93 0.01 -5.54 17.03
CA THR A 93 0.74 -4.86 18.12
C THR A 93 -0.18 -4.34 19.22
N ALA A 94 -1.48 -4.17 18.94
CA ALA A 94 -2.43 -3.55 19.86
C ALA A 94 -2.55 -4.29 21.20
N LEU A 95 -2.73 -5.61 21.16
CA LEU A 95 -2.90 -6.41 22.39
C LEU A 95 -1.66 -6.38 23.31
N PRO A 96 -0.43 -6.66 22.84
CA PRO A 96 0.78 -6.52 23.67
C PRO A 96 0.96 -5.10 24.24
N SER A 97 0.68 -4.06 23.46
CA SER A 97 0.78 -2.67 23.93
C SER A 97 -0.20 -2.39 25.06
N ARG A 98 -1.47 -2.77 24.89
CA ARG A 98 -2.50 -2.61 25.91
C ARG A 98 -2.16 -3.37 27.20
N MET A 99 -1.65 -4.61 27.10
CA MET A 99 -1.23 -5.41 28.27
C MET A 99 -0.11 -4.74 29.07
N LEU A 100 0.73 -3.91 28.41
CA LEU A 100 1.82 -3.19 29.04
C LEU A 100 1.47 -1.73 29.33
N GLY A 101 0.22 -1.35 29.12
CA GLY A 101 -0.27 0.01 29.34
C GLY A 101 0.36 1.04 28.42
N VAL A 102 0.84 0.69 27.24
CA VAL A 102 1.35 1.62 26.21
C VAL A 102 0.25 1.93 25.21
N PRO A 103 -0.04 3.21 24.91
CA PRO A 103 -1.03 3.57 23.90
C PRO A 103 -0.70 3.00 22.55
N HIS A 104 -1.73 2.60 21.79
CA HIS A 104 -1.59 2.07 20.45
C HIS A 104 -2.47 2.80 19.44
N LEU A 105 -1.83 3.33 18.40
CA LEU A 105 -2.49 3.92 17.24
C LEU A 105 -2.47 2.92 16.07
N ALA A 106 -3.63 2.40 15.71
CA ALA A 106 -3.80 1.45 14.62
C ALA A 106 -4.31 2.13 13.35
N PHE A 107 -3.90 1.63 12.20
CA PHE A 107 -4.37 2.05 10.89
C PHE A 107 -4.91 0.85 10.13
N THR A 108 -5.97 1.06 9.33
CA THR A 108 -6.42 0.07 8.35
C THR A 108 -7.21 0.76 7.22
N ASP A 109 -7.10 0.20 6.03
CA ASP A 109 -7.86 0.59 4.85
C ASP A 109 -8.38 -0.63 4.07
N THR A 110 -8.29 -1.81 4.71
CA THR A 110 -8.63 -3.09 4.09
C THR A 110 -9.77 -3.74 4.85
N GLU A 111 -10.97 -3.67 4.28
CA GLU A 111 -12.18 -4.27 4.84
C GLU A 111 -12.10 -5.79 4.92
N ALA A 112 -11.37 -6.42 4.00
CA ALA A 112 -11.23 -7.87 3.92
C ALA A 112 -10.33 -8.47 5.01
N ASP A 113 -9.50 -7.67 5.71
CA ASP A 113 -8.69 -8.17 6.84
C ASP A 113 -9.56 -8.43 8.08
N VAL A 114 -10.36 -9.51 8.00
CA VAL A 114 -11.31 -9.88 9.06
C VAL A 114 -10.60 -10.21 10.36
N LEU A 115 -9.43 -10.88 10.29
CA LEU A 115 -8.70 -11.32 11.48
C LEU A 115 -8.16 -10.14 12.28
N SER A 116 -7.46 -9.23 11.64
CA SER A 116 -6.95 -8.00 12.26
C SER A 116 -8.11 -7.13 12.76
N ASN A 117 -9.13 -6.93 11.95
CA ASN A 117 -10.27 -6.08 12.26
C ASN A 117 -11.10 -6.59 13.45
N ARG A 118 -11.27 -7.91 13.61
CA ARG A 118 -12.07 -8.49 14.71
C ARG A 118 -11.28 -8.76 15.98
N LEU A 119 -10.02 -9.22 15.85
CA LEU A 119 -9.26 -9.70 17.01
C LEU A 119 -8.24 -8.67 17.52
N GLY A 120 -7.78 -7.77 16.68
CA GLY A 120 -6.74 -6.81 17.05
C GLY A 120 -7.28 -5.41 17.33
N MET A 121 -8.11 -4.86 16.45
CA MET A 121 -8.62 -3.49 16.56
C MET A 121 -9.30 -3.18 17.90
N PRO A 122 -10.06 -4.08 18.55
CA PRO A 122 -10.66 -3.80 19.87
C PRO A 122 -9.65 -3.43 20.97
N PHE A 123 -8.37 -3.75 20.80
CA PHE A 123 -7.31 -3.42 21.76
C PHE A 123 -6.57 -2.12 21.45
N ALA A 124 -6.80 -1.51 20.29
CA ALA A 124 -6.23 -0.22 19.95
C ALA A 124 -6.90 0.93 20.73
N ASP A 125 -6.14 1.95 21.10
CA ASP A 125 -6.69 3.13 21.79
C ASP A 125 -7.29 4.11 20.79
N ARG A 126 -6.71 4.22 19.57
CA ARG A 126 -7.30 4.92 18.44
C ARG A 126 -7.11 4.11 17.16
N ILE A 127 -8.11 4.17 16.28
CA ILE A 127 -8.10 3.49 14.98
C ILE A 127 -8.35 4.55 13.93
N LEU A 128 -7.42 4.69 12.98
CA LEU A 128 -7.50 5.63 11.88
C LEU A 128 -7.78 4.89 10.57
N THR A 129 -8.82 5.31 9.85
CA THR A 129 -9.17 4.77 8.54
C THR A 129 -9.48 5.88 7.55
N PRO A 130 -9.35 5.63 6.24
CA PRO A 130 -9.95 6.50 5.24
C PRO A 130 -11.46 6.71 5.48
N THR A 131 -11.99 7.86 5.10
CA THR A 131 -13.43 8.15 5.18
C THR A 131 -14.27 7.13 4.39
N TRP A 132 -13.70 6.58 3.34
CA TRP A 132 -14.37 5.59 2.47
C TRP A 132 -14.34 4.16 3.01
N PHE A 133 -13.67 3.91 4.12
CA PHE A 133 -13.69 2.63 4.80
C PHE A 133 -15.08 2.33 5.35
N THR A 134 -15.67 1.19 4.99
CA THR A 134 -17.09 0.90 5.20
C THR A 134 -17.45 0.38 6.58
N LYS A 135 -16.47 -0.18 7.32
CA LYS A 135 -16.70 -0.68 8.68
C LYS A 135 -16.59 0.41 9.73
N ASP A 136 -17.20 0.19 10.89
CA ASP A 136 -17.11 1.05 12.05
C ASP A 136 -16.55 0.25 13.25
N PHE A 137 -15.63 0.89 14.00
CA PHE A 137 -15.01 0.33 15.20
C PHE A 137 -15.48 1.05 16.48
N GLY A 138 -16.51 1.89 16.40
CA GLY A 138 -17.09 2.59 17.54
C GLY A 138 -16.31 3.83 17.99
N PRO A 139 -16.36 4.21 19.29
CA PRO A 139 -15.87 5.52 19.77
C PRO A 139 -14.38 5.80 19.57
N ARG A 140 -13.58 4.77 19.32
CA ARG A 140 -12.13 4.88 19.07
C ARG A 140 -11.79 4.98 17.58
N HIS A 141 -12.80 5.03 16.72
CA HIS A 141 -12.65 5.07 15.27
C HIS A 141 -12.68 6.52 14.79
N PHE A 142 -11.59 6.95 14.20
CA PHE A 142 -11.43 8.26 13.59
C PHE A 142 -11.22 8.09 12.08
N ARG A 143 -11.87 8.92 11.31
CA ARG A 143 -11.81 8.88 9.85
C ARG A 143 -11.10 10.10 9.33
N TYR A 144 -10.28 9.93 8.29
CA TYR A 144 -9.61 11.02 7.60
C TYR A 144 -9.91 10.95 6.10
N ARG A 145 -9.92 12.09 5.45
CA ARG A 145 -10.10 12.16 3.98
C ARG A 145 -8.75 11.93 3.31
N GLY A 146 -8.48 10.68 2.94
CA GLY A 146 -7.21 10.31 2.33
C GLY A 146 -7.10 8.83 2.03
N PHE A 147 -5.95 8.47 1.51
CA PHE A 147 -5.50 7.11 1.28
C PHE A 147 -4.19 6.91 2.03
N HIS A 148 -3.86 5.68 2.42
CA HIS A 148 -2.54 5.39 3.01
C HIS A 148 -1.40 5.84 2.07
N GLU A 149 -1.59 5.66 0.77
CA GLU A 149 -0.64 6.00 -0.28
C GLU A 149 -0.38 7.52 -0.35
N TRP A 150 -1.33 8.34 0.09
CA TRP A 150 -1.16 9.80 0.13
C TRP A 150 -0.18 10.28 1.20
N SER A 151 0.16 9.42 2.18
CA SER A 151 1.24 9.71 3.13
C SER A 151 2.59 9.92 2.44
N TYR A 152 2.87 9.18 1.38
CA TYR A 152 4.17 9.17 0.69
C TYR A 152 4.12 9.66 -0.76
N LEU A 153 2.93 9.84 -1.35
CA LEU A 153 2.76 10.39 -2.71
C LEU A 153 2.27 11.84 -2.73
N HIS A 154 2.08 12.45 -1.55
CA HIS A 154 1.79 13.87 -1.45
C HIS A 154 2.94 14.69 -2.08
N PRO A 155 2.67 15.80 -2.80
CA PRO A 155 3.72 16.63 -3.43
C PRO A 155 4.81 17.13 -2.48
N ALA A 156 4.54 17.24 -1.19
CA ALA A 156 5.55 17.58 -0.18
C ALA A 156 6.55 16.42 0.09
N GLU A 157 6.18 15.17 -0.22
CA GLU A 157 6.95 13.96 0.10
C GLU A 157 7.52 13.28 -1.16
N PHE A 158 6.91 13.53 -2.30
CA PHE A 158 7.26 12.87 -3.55
C PHE A 158 7.16 13.80 -4.76
N THR A 159 8.24 13.87 -5.50
CA THR A 159 8.30 14.51 -6.82
C THR A 159 8.79 13.47 -7.83
N PRO A 160 8.03 13.20 -8.91
CA PRO A 160 8.48 12.32 -9.97
C PRO A 160 9.81 12.80 -10.58
N ASP A 161 10.75 11.87 -10.75
CA ASP A 161 12.10 12.19 -11.29
C ASP A 161 12.37 11.34 -12.54
N PRO A 162 12.42 11.95 -13.73
CA PRO A 162 12.69 11.25 -14.99
C PRO A 162 14.10 10.65 -15.06
N VAL A 163 15.06 11.19 -14.30
CA VAL A 163 16.44 10.65 -14.26
C VAL A 163 16.43 9.25 -13.64
N LEU A 164 15.64 9.04 -12.59
CA LEU A 164 15.51 7.73 -11.95
C LEU A 164 14.78 6.72 -12.84
N VAL A 165 13.88 7.17 -13.71
CA VAL A 165 13.19 6.34 -14.71
C VAL A 165 14.20 5.89 -15.78
N ARG A 166 14.98 6.82 -16.34
CA ARG A 166 16.04 6.47 -17.31
C ARG A 166 17.10 5.54 -16.71
N ALA A 167 17.42 5.71 -15.44
CA ALA A 167 18.35 4.82 -14.73
C ALA A 167 17.79 3.40 -14.52
N ALA A 168 16.49 3.19 -14.69
CA ALA A 168 15.86 1.88 -14.73
C ALA A 168 15.79 1.29 -16.16
N GLY A 169 16.37 1.94 -17.15
CA GLY A 169 16.33 1.51 -18.57
C GLY A 169 15.02 1.83 -19.27
N ILE A 170 14.23 2.76 -18.73
CA ILE A 170 12.92 3.17 -19.26
C ILE A 170 13.03 4.61 -19.77
N ASP A 171 12.55 4.88 -20.97
CA ASP A 171 12.44 6.24 -21.49
C ASP A 171 11.09 6.86 -21.05
N PRO A 172 11.09 7.90 -20.20
CA PRO A 172 9.87 8.55 -19.75
C PRO A 172 9.16 9.38 -20.85
N GLU A 173 9.80 9.64 -21.98
CA GLU A 173 9.23 10.37 -23.11
C GLU A 173 8.44 9.42 -24.05
N GLU A 174 8.77 8.12 -24.07
CA GLU A 174 8.03 7.13 -24.84
C GLU A 174 6.78 6.67 -24.06
N PRO A 175 5.61 6.50 -24.70
CA PRO A 175 4.44 5.97 -24.03
C PRO A 175 4.66 4.50 -23.63
N TYR A 176 4.40 4.19 -22.35
CA TYR A 176 4.48 2.82 -21.86
C TYR A 176 3.38 2.48 -20.87
N ALA A 177 3.07 1.19 -20.79
CA ALA A 177 2.22 0.61 -19.75
C ALA A 177 3.06 -0.09 -18.69
N VAL A 178 2.69 0.08 -17.43
CA VAL A 178 3.18 -0.72 -16.32
C VAL A 178 2.16 -1.82 -16.03
N LEU A 179 2.60 -3.07 -16.02
CA LEU A 179 1.76 -4.19 -15.62
C LEU A 179 2.25 -4.74 -14.28
N ARG A 180 1.31 -5.06 -13.38
CA ARG A 180 1.61 -5.62 -12.07
C ARG A 180 0.84 -6.91 -11.83
N PHE A 181 1.57 -8.02 -11.77
CA PHE A 181 1.01 -9.32 -11.40
C PHE A 181 1.47 -9.70 -9.99
N VAL A 182 0.51 -10.04 -9.13
CA VAL A 182 0.78 -10.28 -7.72
C VAL A 182 0.86 -11.77 -7.41
N ARG A 183 0.07 -12.63 -8.10
CA ARG A 183 0.11 -14.09 -7.96
C ARG A 183 -0.29 -14.78 -9.24
N TRP A 184 0.51 -15.77 -9.62
CA TRP A 184 0.16 -16.78 -10.64
C TRP A 184 -0.28 -18.09 -9.97
N SER A 185 -0.72 -18.06 -8.71
CA SER A 185 -1.16 -19.28 -8.03
C SER A 185 -2.43 -19.80 -8.70
N ALA A 186 -2.33 -21.05 -9.15
CA ALA A 186 -3.50 -21.80 -9.57
C ALA A 186 -4.59 -21.76 -8.49
N ALA A 187 -5.77 -21.53 -8.89
CA ALA A 187 -7.14 -21.78 -8.38
C ALA A 187 -7.38 -22.20 -6.90
N HIS A 188 -6.44 -22.14 -5.98
CA HIS A 188 -6.57 -22.72 -4.64
C HIS A 188 -6.52 -21.74 -3.47
N ASP A 189 -6.25 -20.47 -3.69
CA ASP A 189 -6.25 -19.48 -2.63
C ASP A 189 -7.62 -18.77 -2.54
N HIS A 190 -8.51 -19.40 -1.80
CA HIS A 190 -9.70 -18.81 -1.15
C HIS A 190 -10.60 -17.87 -1.98
N GLY A 191 -10.77 -18.10 -3.28
CA GLY A 191 -11.75 -17.36 -4.09
C GLY A 191 -11.28 -15.97 -4.55
N GLU A 192 -10.02 -15.61 -4.36
CA GLU A 192 -9.43 -14.41 -4.95
C GLU A 192 -8.91 -14.72 -6.35
N ALA A 193 -9.58 -14.21 -7.36
CA ALA A 193 -9.16 -14.32 -8.76
C ALA A 193 -8.69 -12.95 -9.27
N GLY A 194 -7.50 -12.93 -9.88
CA GLY A 194 -7.00 -11.83 -10.69
C GLY A 194 -7.11 -12.15 -12.19
N LEU A 195 -6.09 -11.79 -12.94
CA LEU A 195 -5.96 -12.16 -14.34
C LEU A 195 -5.61 -13.65 -14.46
N ASN A 196 -6.36 -14.41 -15.26
CA ASN A 196 -5.91 -15.77 -15.59
C ASN A 196 -4.70 -15.71 -16.55
N PRO A 197 -3.86 -16.76 -16.60
CA PRO A 197 -2.63 -16.75 -17.41
C PRO A 197 -2.83 -16.45 -18.89
N ALA A 198 -3.89 -16.97 -19.51
CA ALA A 198 -4.17 -16.75 -20.92
C ALA A 198 -4.55 -15.29 -21.21
N ASP A 199 -5.40 -14.71 -20.38
CA ASP A 199 -5.78 -13.31 -20.48
C ASP A 199 -4.60 -12.36 -20.19
N ALA A 200 -3.73 -12.72 -19.25
CA ALA A 200 -2.52 -11.95 -18.97
C ALA A 200 -1.55 -11.95 -20.16
N ILE A 201 -1.34 -13.11 -20.81
CA ILE A 201 -0.54 -13.20 -22.03
C ILE A 201 -1.17 -12.34 -23.13
N THR A 202 -2.49 -12.46 -23.33
CA THR A 202 -3.24 -11.68 -24.32
C THR A 202 -3.08 -10.18 -24.06
N LEU A 203 -3.25 -9.74 -22.79
CA LEU A 203 -3.10 -8.34 -22.39
C LEU A 203 -1.72 -7.79 -22.74
N VAL A 204 -0.65 -8.52 -22.36
CA VAL A 204 0.74 -8.09 -22.64
C VAL A 204 0.99 -8.01 -24.14
N GLN A 205 0.60 -9.03 -24.90
CA GLN A 205 0.80 -9.07 -26.33
C GLN A 205 0.04 -7.96 -27.07
N GLU A 206 -1.20 -7.73 -26.71
CA GLU A 206 -2.02 -6.69 -27.34
C GLU A 206 -1.56 -5.27 -26.97
N LEU A 207 -1.16 -5.03 -25.72
CA LEU A 207 -0.59 -3.74 -25.31
C LEU A 207 0.77 -3.49 -25.96
N SER A 208 1.61 -4.55 -26.14
CA SER A 208 2.93 -4.39 -26.76
C SER A 208 2.91 -3.98 -28.24
N ARG A 209 1.76 -4.13 -28.91
CA ARG A 209 1.52 -3.63 -30.27
C ARG A 209 1.24 -2.12 -30.32
N ARG A 210 0.89 -1.52 -29.16
CA ARG A 210 0.45 -0.14 -29.01
C ARG A 210 1.48 0.75 -28.35
N MET A 211 2.19 0.22 -27.35
CA MET A 211 3.18 0.94 -26.58
C MET A 211 4.19 -0.02 -25.95
N ARG A 212 5.25 0.51 -25.34
CA ARG A 212 6.16 -0.30 -24.52
C ARG A 212 5.42 -0.89 -23.33
N VAL A 213 5.74 -2.10 -22.96
CA VAL A 213 5.16 -2.79 -21.79
C VAL A 213 6.27 -3.16 -20.82
N TYR A 214 6.11 -2.76 -19.58
CA TYR A 214 7.00 -3.11 -18.47
C TYR A 214 6.22 -3.93 -17.44
N LEU A 215 6.64 -5.17 -17.25
CA LEU A 215 6.01 -6.12 -16.34
C LEU A 215 6.77 -6.19 -15.03
N SER A 216 6.09 -5.89 -13.92
CA SER A 216 6.53 -6.18 -12.56
C SER A 216 5.72 -7.35 -12.01
N SER A 217 6.37 -8.42 -11.59
CA SER A 217 5.71 -9.61 -11.06
C SER A 217 6.35 -10.07 -9.75
N GLU A 218 5.54 -10.52 -8.79
CA GLU A 218 6.02 -11.08 -7.52
C GLU A 218 6.47 -12.53 -7.64
N VAL A 219 6.00 -13.20 -8.68
CA VAL A 219 6.37 -14.58 -9.01
C VAL A 219 6.87 -14.65 -10.44
N PRO A 220 7.69 -15.63 -10.79
CA PRO A 220 8.13 -15.81 -12.17
C PRO A 220 6.93 -15.92 -13.12
N PRO A 221 6.78 -15.00 -14.09
CA PRO A 221 5.68 -15.07 -15.04
C PRO A 221 5.92 -16.19 -16.07
N PRO A 222 4.91 -16.56 -16.86
CA PRO A 222 5.06 -17.48 -17.98
C PRO A 222 6.23 -17.11 -18.90
N PRO A 223 6.86 -18.09 -19.56
CA PRO A 223 8.02 -17.85 -20.45
C PRO A 223 7.75 -16.79 -21.51
N GLU A 224 6.55 -16.73 -22.05
CA GLU A 224 6.12 -15.76 -23.06
C GLU A 224 6.17 -14.30 -22.56
N LEU A 225 6.07 -14.10 -21.26
CA LEU A 225 6.07 -12.77 -20.63
C LEU A 225 7.44 -12.37 -20.08
N GLN A 226 8.41 -13.28 -20.04
CA GLN A 226 9.77 -12.98 -19.55
C GLN A 226 10.44 -11.78 -20.27
N PRO A 227 10.29 -11.58 -21.58
CA PRO A 227 10.89 -10.45 -22.29
C PRO A 227 10.37 -9.07 -21.83
N PHE A 228 9.21 -9.03 -21.17
CA PHE A 228 8.59 -7.80 -20.70
C PHE A 228 8.93 -7.48 -19.24
N VAL A 229 9.56 -8.41 -18.53
CA VAL A 229 9.92 -8.23 -17.13
C VAL A 229 10.99 -7.16 -17.00
N VAL A 230 10.68 -6.12 -16.22
CA VAL A 230 11.63 -5.06 -15.90
C VAL A 230 12.09 -5.22 -14.45
N GLN A 231 13.40 -5.06 -14.25
CA GLN A 231 13.99 -5.03 -12.91
C GLN A 231 14.15 -3.58 -12.46
N VAL A 232 13.12 -3.07 -11.81
CA VAL A 232 13.15 -1.75 -11.18
C VAL A 232 13.50 -1.91 -9.71
N ARG A 233 14.43 -1.09 -9.21
CA ARG A 233 14.65 -1.00 -7.77
C ARG A 233 13.34 -0.61 -7.10
N VAL A 234 12.99 -1.26 -5.99
CA VAL A 234 11.69 -1.12 -5.34
C VAL A 234 11.40 0.31 -4.86
N ASP A 235 12.44 1.07 -4.50
CA ASP A 235 12.35 2.47 -4.12
C ASP A 235 12.10 3.44 -5.31
N ARG A 236 12.21 2.96 -6.55
CA ARG A 236 12.04 3.76 -7.79
C ARG A 236 10.72 3.50 -8.52
N MET A 237 9.95 2.52 -8.07
CA MET A 237 8.73 2.09 -8.78
C MET A 237 7.73 3.24 -8.92
N HIS A 238 7.57 4.11 -7.91
CA HIS A 238 6.67 5.26 -7.99
C HIS A 238 7.10 6.29 -9.06
N HIS A 239 8.42 6.48 -9.27
CA HIS A 239 8.90 7.32 -10.36
C HIS A 239 8.54 6.72 -11.72
N VAL A 240 8.75 5.41 -11.90
CA VAL A 240 8.34 4.71 -13.13
C VAL A 240 6.83 4.80 -13.34
N LEU A 241 6.05 4.58 -12.29
CA LEU A 241 4.60 4.65 -12.37
C LEU A 241 4.10 6.05 -12.77
N ALA A 242 4.72 7.11 -12.25
CA ALA A 242 4.30 8.49 -12.49
C ALA A 242 4.40 8.95 -13.96
N PHE A 243 5.26 8.32 -14.77
CA PHE A 243 5.40 8.61 -16.21
C PHE A 243 4.69 7.58 -17.10
N ALA A 244 4.06 6.56 -16.50
CA ALA A 244 3.33 5.56 -17.27
C ALA A 244 2.07 6.16 -17.93
N ARG A 245 1.73 5.64 -19.10
CA ARG A 245 0.46 5.96 -19.80
C ARG A 245 -0.73 5.22 -19.17
N LEU A 246 -0.48 4.04 -18.62
CA LEU A 246 -1.47 3.13 -18.09
C LEU A 246 -0.83 2.21 -17.05
N LEU A 247 -1.54 1.96 -15.96
CA LEU A 247 -1.31 0.79 -15.09
C LEU A 247 -2.40 -0.25 -15.33
N ALA A 248 -2.03 -1.52 -15.51
CA ALA A 248 -3.00 -2.61 -15.47
C ALA A 248 -2.45 -3.78 -14.64
N GLY A 249 -3.31 -4.52 -13.96
CA GLY A 249 -2.91 -5.71 -13.21
C GLY A 249 -3.78 -6.04 -12.01
N GLU A 250 -3.19 -6.66 -11.00
CA GLU A 250 -3.90 -7.29 -9.89
C GLU A 250 -3.68 -6.59 -8.54
N SER A 251 -2.94 -5.47 -8.51
CA SER A 251 -2.58 -4.79 -7.27
C SER A 251 -3.48 -3.58 -6.99
N PRO A 252 -4.42 -3.66 -6.03
CA PRO A 252 -5.22 -2.50 -5.62
C PRO A 252 -4.36 -1.34 -5.10
N THR A 253 -3.28 -1.63 -4.39
CA THR A 253 -2.34 -0.61 -3.88
C THR A 253 -1.70 0.17 -5.03
N MET A 254 -1.12 -0.53 -6.03
CA MET A 254 -0.53 0.17 -7.18
C MET A 254 -1.59 0.89 -8.04
N GLY A 255 -2.83 0.36 -8.10
CA GLY A 255 -3.95 1.05 -8.73
C GLY A 255 -4.27 2.39 -8.03
N THR A 256 -4.29 2.40 -6.70
CA THR A 256 -4.46 3.61 -5.90
C THR A 256 -3.28 4.58 -6.09
N GLU A 257 -2.05 4.08 -6.09
CA GLU A 257 -0.84 4.88 -6.36
C GLU A 257 -0.89 5.53 -7.74
N ALA A 258 -1.27 4.76 -8.78
CA ALA A 258 -1.44 5.29 -10.14
C ALA A 258 -2.48 6.41 -10.18
N ALA A 259 -3.66 6.20 -9.58
CA ALA A 259 -4.72 7.21 -9.51
C ALA A 259 -4.26 8.50 -8.83
N LEU A 260 -3.55 8.41 -7.70
CA LEU A 260 -2.97 9.56 -6.98
C LEU A 260 -1.90 10.29 -7.80
N LEU A 261 -1.17 9.57 -8.64
CA LEU A 261 -0.20 10.14 -9.57
C LEU A 261 -0.84 10.70 -10.86
N GLY A 262 -2.13 10.46 -11.08
CA GLY A 262 -2.86 10.89 -12.28
C GLY A 262 -2.68 9.96 -13.47
N VAL A 263 -2.32 8.70 -13.21
CA VAL A 263 -2.16 7.66 -14.23
C VAL A 263 -3.42 6.79 -14.26
N PRO A 264 -4.12 6.66 -15.40
CA PRO A 264 -5.26 5.76 -15.54
C PRO A 264 -4.90 4.33 -15.17
N SER A 265 -5.78 3.65 -14.44
CA SER A 265 -5.50 2.31 -13.97
C SER A 265 -6.66 1.33 -14.16
N VAL A 266 -6.33 0.07 -14.45
CA VAL A 266 -7.26 -1.05 -14.47
C VAL A 266 -6.79 -2.13 -13.50
N VAL A 267 -7.65 -2.47 -12.54
CA VAL A 267 -7.35 -3.46 -11.50
C VAL A 267 -8.31 -4.64 -11.65
N ALA A 268 -7.74 -5.83 -11.92
CA ALA A 268 -8.47 -7.09 -11.87
C ALA A 268 -8.49 -7.58 -10.41
N SER A 269 -9.66 -7.57 -9.78
CA SER A 269 -9.78 -7.96 -8.38
C SER A 269 -11.20 -8.41 -8.05
N THR A 270 -11.31 -9.54 -7.35
CA THR A 270 -12.57 -10.01 -6.74
C THR A 270 -13.08 -9.09 -5.61
N TRP A 271 -12.29 -8.12 -5.19
CA TRP A 271 -12.71 -7.08 -4.25
C TRP A 271 -13.44 -5.92 -4.91
N ALA A 272 -13.71 -6.01 -6.23
CA ALA A 272 -14.59 -5.09 -6.93
C ALA A 272 -15.90 -4.90 -6.15
N GLY A 273 -16.27 -3.65 -5.89
CA GLY A 273 -17.46 -3.32 -5.11
C GLY A 273 -17.41 -3.58 -3.60
N ARG A 274 -16.27 -4.08 -3.04
CA ARG A 274 -16.12 -4.40 -1.61
C ARG A 274 -15.09 -3.56 -0.87
N CYS A 275 -14.27 -2.81 -1.59
CA CYS A 275 -13.25 -1.93 -1.01
C CYS A 275 -13.61 -0.47 -1.28
N GLY A 276 -13.83 0.30 -0.23
CA GLY A 276 -14.26 1.70 -0.34
C GLY A 276 -13.28 2.58 -1.10
N ASN A 277 -11.97 2.36 -0.93
CA ASN A 277 -10.93 3.08 -1.66
C ASN A 277 -11.05 2.90 -3.18
N MET A 278 -11.27 1.66 -3.65
CA MET A 278 -11.43 1.39 -5.08
C MET A 278 -12.73 1.99 -5.62
N GLN A 279 -13.83 1.86 -4.86
CA GLN A 279 -15.12 2.41 -5.29
C GLN A 279 -15.08 3.93 -5.51
N VAL A 280 -14.47 4.67 -4.60
CA VAL A 280 -14.38 6.13 -4.72
C VAL A 280 -13.48 6.53 -5.89
N LEU A 281 -12.36 5.86 -6.11
CA LEU A 281 -11.47 6.14 -7.23
C LEU A 281 -12.12 5.82 -8.59
N GLU A 282 -12.95 4.77 -8.66
CA GLU A 282 -13.69 4.40 -9.86
C GLU A 282 -14.88 5.30 -10.10
N HIS A 283 -15.80 5.43 -9.14
CA HIS A 283 -17.11 6.01 -9.37
C HIS A 283 -17.17 7.52 -9.16
N GLN A 284 -16.40 8.06 -8.20
CA GLN A 284 -16.40 9.50 -7.92
C GLN A 284 -15.36 10.25 -8.75
N PHE A 285 -14.15 9.70 -8.90
CA PHE A 285 -13.05 10.40 -9.57
C PHE A 285 -12.72 9.90 -10.97
N GLY A 286 -13.17 8.70 -11.35
CA GLY A 286 -12.92 8.13 -12.69
C GLY A 286 -11.44 7.88 -13.01
N LEU A 287 -10.60 7.68 -11.97
CA LEU A 287 -9.16 7.47 -12.10
C LEU A 287 -8.74 6.00 -12.10
N MET A 288 -9.68 5.12 -11.79
CA MET A 288 -9.46 3.67 -11.75
C MET A 288 -10.64 2.96 -12.40
N LYS A 289 -10.38 1.81 -13.02
CA LYS A 289 -11.41 0.84 -13.40
C LYS A 289 -11.16 -0.46 -12.67
N VAL A 290 -12.16 -0.98 -11.97
CA VAL A 290 -12.06 -2.24 -11.23
C VAL A 290 -12.91 -3.30 -11.92
N CYS A 291 -12.29 -4.43 -12.25
CA CYS A 291 -12.95 -5.52 -12.96
C CYS A 291 -12.86 -6.82 -12.14
N GLU A 292 -14.00 -7.45 -11.89
CA GLU A 292 -14.04 -8.74 -11.21
C GLU A 292 -13.59 -9.88 -12.12
N ARG A 293 -13.91 -9.80 -13.42
CA ARG A 293 -13.57 -10.84 -14.38
C ARG A 293 -12.33 -10.45 -15.18
N SER A 294 -11.42 -11.40 -15.36
CA SER A 294 -10.16 -11.27 -16.09
C SER A 294 -10.34 -10.66 -17.48
N GLN A 295 -11.29 -11.18 -18.28
CA GLN A 295 -11.56 -10.71 -19.64
C GLN A 295 -12.08 -9.25 -19.68
N ASP A 296 -12.81 -8.81 -18.65
CA ASP A 296 -13.30 -7.44 -18.57
C ASP A 296 -12.14 -6.47 -18.27
N ALA A 297 -11.17 -6.91 -17.46
CA ALA A 297 -9.96 -6.14 -17.19
C ALA A 297 -9.09 -6.00 -18.45
N VAL A 298 -8.94 -7.07 -19.24
CA VAL A 298 -8.23 -7.02 -20.53
C VAL A 298 -8.91 -6.02 -21.47
N ARG A 299 -10.22 -6.11 -21.63
CA ARG A 299 -10.98 -5.17 -22.50
C ARG A 299 -10.84 -3.73 -22.05
N ALA A 300 -10.99 -3.49 -20.74
CA ALA A 300 -10.87 -2.13 -20.18
C ALA A 300 -9.46 -1.54 -20.37
N ALA A 301 -8.42 -2.36 -20.20
CA ALA A 301 -7.04 -1.91 -20.40
C ALA A 301 -6.73 -1.60 -21.87
N LEU A 302 -7.23 -2.40 -22.78
CA LEU A 302 -7.09 -2.17 -24.24
C LEU A 302 -7.89 -0.94 -24.68
N ASP A 303 -9.10 -0.76 -24.18
CA ASP A 303 -9.91 0.43 -24.46
C ASP A 303 -9.21 1.71 -23.98
N LEU A 304 -8.65 1.71 -22.76
CA LEU A 304 -7.85 2.84 -22.26
C LEU A 304 -6.56 3.07 -23.06
N ALA A 305 -5.97 2.04 -23.64
CA ALA A 305 -4.81 2.18 -24.49
C ALA A 305 -5.17 2.79 -25.87
N ASP A 306 -6.31 2.40 -26.43
CA ASP A 306 -6.80 2.88 -27.73
C ASP A 306 -7.48 4.26 -27.60
N HIS A 307 -8.17 4.52 -26.49
CA HIS A 307 -8.91 5.76 -26.20
C HIS A 307 -8.49 6.38 -24.87
N PRO A 308 -7.22 6.80 -24.74
CA PRO A 308 -6.74 7.37 -23.48
C PRO A 308 -7.46 8.68 -23.16
N PRO A 309 -7.78 8.93 -21.88
CA PRO A 309 -8.30 10.24 -21.48
C PRO A 309 -7.28 11.33 -21.83
N SER A 310 -7.77 12.52 -22.15
CA SER A 310 -6.86 13.64 -22.43
C SER A 310 -6.06 14.01 -21.16
N GLN A 311 -4.90 14.62 -21.36
CA GLN A 311 -4.08 15.10 -20.24
C GLN A 311 -4.83 16.14 -19.40
N GLU A 312 -5.63 16.97 -20.02
CA GLU A 312 -6.49 17.94 -19.33
C GLU A 312 -7.52 17.23 -18.44
N GLN A 313 -8.17 16.19 -18.96
CA GLN A 313 -9.15 15.40 -18.21
C GLN A 313 -8.51 14.71 -17.00
N THR A 314 -7.39 14.00 -17.16
CA THR A 314 -6.70 13.33 -16.06
C THR A 314 -6.18 14.31 -15.02
N THR A 315 -5.68 15.47 -15.46
CA THR A 315 -5.21 16.54 -14.57
C THR A 315 -6.38 17.11 -13.75
N ALA A 316 -7.54 17.35 -14.40
CA ALA A 316 -8.72 17.85 -13.71
C ALA A 316 -9.28 16.84 -12.70
N GLN A 317 -9.37 15.57 -13.07
CA GLN A 317 -9.80 14.49 -12.19
C GLN A 317 -8.87 14.33 -10.96
N ARG A 318 -7.55 14.31 -11.20
CA ARG A 318 -6.55 14.28 -10.14
C ARG A 318 -6.64 15.52 -9.23
N ALA A 319 -6.77 16.70 -9.79
CA ALA A 319 -6.92 17.93 -9.03
C ALA A 319 -8.20 17.94 -8.17
N ALA A 320 -9.32 17.38 -8.69
CA ALA A 320 -10.53 17.21 -7.92
C ALA A 320 -10.31 16.26 -6.72
N LEU A 321 -9.65 15.12 -6.95
CA LEU A 321 -9.30 14.18 -5.90
C LEU A 321 -8.43 14.86 -4.82
N ILE A 322 -7.30 15.45 -5.20
CA ILE A 322 -6.31 16.03 -4.26
C ILE A 322 -6.93 17.12 -3.38
N ARG A 323 -7.87 17.91 -3.89
CA ARG A 323 -8.56 18.96 -3.11
C ARG A 323 -9.36 18.42 -1.94
N GLU A 324 -9.78 17.16 -1.99
CA GLU A 324 -10.52 16.52 -0.90
C GLU A 324 -9.63 15.85 0.14
N LEU A 325 -8.32 15.67 -0.15
CA LEU A 325 -7.43 14.89 0.69
C LEU A 325 -6.78 15.74 1.78
N GLU A 326 -6.78 15.20 2.99
CA GLU A 326 -5.99 15.73 4.10
C GLU A 326 -4.54 15.26 4.00
N TYR A 327 -3.61 16.07 4.49
CA TYR A 327 -2.20 15.67 4.58
C TYR A 327 -2.02 14.66 5.72
N ILE A 328 -1.79 13.42 5.37
CA ILE A 328 -1.81 12.29 6.32
C ILE A 328 -0.81 12.44 7.47
N PRO A 329 0.44 12.92 7.26
CA PRO A 329 1.35 13.14 8.38
C PRO A 329 0.80 14.06 9.46
N ASP A 330 0.06 15.12 9.12
CA ASP A 330 -0.53 16.03 10.10
C ASP A 330 -1.71 15.38 10.85
N VAL A 331 -2.52 14.58 10.15
CA VAL A 331 -3.60 13.79 10.78
C VAL A 331 -3.01 12.83 11.82
N VAL A 332 -1.95 12.12 11.46
CA VAL A 332 -1.27 11.18 12.37
C VAL A 332 -0.69 11.90 13.58
N GLU A 333 0.00 13.03 13.37
CA GLU A 333 0.57 13.84 14.43
C GLU A 333 -0.51 14.33 15.42
N HIS A 334 -1.64 14.81 14.92
CA HIS A 334 -2.76 15.25 15.75
C HIS A 334 -3.24 14.13 16.68
N HIS A 335 -3.50 12.94 16.15
CA HIS A 335 -3.97 11.81 16.93
C HIS A 335 -2.90 11.24 17.88
N MET A 336 -1.64 11.29 17.49
CA MET A 336 -0.50 10.90 18.30
C MET A 336 -0.36 11.79 19.54
N GLN A 337 -0.40 13.12 19.35
CA GLN A 337 -0.30 14.10 20.43
C GLN A 337 -1.47 13.98 21.42
N ALA A 338 -2.69 13.79 20.89
CA ALA A 338 -3.86 13.60 21.73
C ALA A 338 -3.76 12.33 22.60
N LEU A 339 -3.29 11.19 22.04
CA LEU A 339 -3.10 9.95 22.79
C LEU A 339 -2.04 10.06 23.90
N VAL A 340 -0.96 10.81 23.65
CA VAL A 340 0.09 11.00 24.64
C VAL A 340 -0.33 12.01 25.69
N GLY A 341 -1.05 13.09 25.30
CA GLY A 341 -1.59 14.11 26.22
C GLY A 341 -2.62 13.55 27.20
N GLU A 342 -3.56 12.74 26.72
CA GLU A 342 -4.60 12.07 27.56
C GLU A 342 -4.03 11.18 28.68
N ARG A 343 -2.73 10.91 28.66
CA ARG A 343 -2.04 10.11 29.68
C ARG A 343 -1.39 10.92 30.80
N HIS A 344 -1.19 12.21 30.56
CA HIS A 344 -0.52 13.11 31.52
C HIS A 344 -1.52 13.92 32.38
N ASP A 345 -2.81 13.85 32.00
CA ASP A 345 -3.93 14.36 32.79
C ASP A 345 -4.57 13.21 33.60
#